data_3d75f1f4eb1f66e0a063c04256e581cf
#
_entry.id   3d75f1f4eb1f66e0a063c04256e581cf
#
_cell.length_a   1.000
_cell.length_b   1.000
_cell.length_c   1.000
_cell.angle_alpha   90.00
_cell.angle_beta   90.00
_cell.angle_gamma   90.00
#
_symmetry.space_group_name_H-M   'P 1'
#
loop_
_entity.id
_entity.type
_entity.pdbx_description
1 polymer ?
#
loop_
_entity_poly.entity_id
_entity_poly.type
_entity_poly.pdbx_seq_one_letter_code
_entity_poly.pdbx_strand_id
1 'polypeptide(L)'
;MRYIFILALCALMGCEEKEVIEPLAITPSGWPEAIFKNKSRKSLSETFAVACAKIGATIVEESEARVKCDENISEGVKSWGRAFLGTGHSSDIHAYIQFNLIKRGADTHVQVLNWMQLQMPGGQIRRKDYNTPYYNNDAQAYLYIIGGQPV
;
A
#
# COMPACT_ATOMS: atom_id res chain seq x y z
N MET A 1 -12.10 49.73 -32.61
CA MET A 1 -12.83 48.49 -32.18
C MET A 1 -12.03 47.25 -32.56
N ARG A 2 -10.90 46.97 -31.89
CA ARG A 2 -10.04 45.82 -32.23
C ARG A 2 -9.32 45.18 -31.04
N TYR A 3 -9.76 45.40 -29.80
CA TYR A 3 -9.08 44.91 -28.57
C TYR A 3 -9.97 44.06 -27.63
N ILE A 4 -11.16 43.60 -28.06
CA ILE A 4 -12.11 42.87 -27.22
C ILE A 4 -12.00 41.34 -27.37
N PHE A 5 -11.18 40.82 -28.30
CA PHE A 5 -11.16 39.38 -28.63
C PHE A 5 -10.04 38.57 -27.94
N ILE A 6 -9.16 39.18 -27.14
CA ILE A 6 -8.03 38.47 -26.53
C ILE A 6 -8.31 38.02 -25.08
N LEU A 7 -9.34 38.57 -24.43
CA LEU A 7 -9.65 38.28 -23.01
C LEU A 7 -10.55 37.01 -22.81
N ALA A 8 -11.07 36.41 -23.86
CA ALA A 8 -11.95 35.27 -23.76
C ALA A 8 -11.24 33.88 -23.84
N LEU A 9 -9.92 33.86 -24.12
CA LEU A 9 -9.21 32.56 -24.31
C LEU A 9 -8.51 32.03 -23.07
N CYS A 10 -8.43 32.79 -21.99
CA CYS A 10 -7.80 32.36 -20.73
C CYS A 10 -8.76 31.66 -19.75
N ALA A 11 -10.05 31.61 -20.07
CA ALA A 11 -11.06 31.00 -19.17
C ALA A 11 -11.30 29.48 -19.40
N LEU A 12 -10.59 28.86 -20.35
CA LEU A 12 -10.74 27.42 -20.67
C LEU A 12 -9.53 26.57 -20.27
N MET A 13 -8.50 27.15 -19.66
CA MET A 13 -7.53 26.33 -18.92
C MET A 13 -8.12 26.07 -17.54
N GLY A 14 -9.00 25.08 -17.47
CA GLY A 14 -9.43 24.50 -16.21
C GLY A 14 -8.18 24.09 -15.45
N CYS A 15 -7.91 24.74 -14.31
CA CYS A 15 -7.02 24.18 -13.32
C CYS A 15 -7.58 22.80 -13.01
N GLU A 16 -6.90 21.76 -13.43
CA GLU A 16 -7.15 20.42 -12.99
C GLU A 16 -6.83 20.42 -11.49
N GLU A 17 -7.88 20.59 -10.68
CA GLU A 17 -7.77 20.53 -9.23
C GLU A 17 -7.31 19.10 -8.92
N LYS A 18 -6.06 18.95 -8.50
CA LYS A 18 -5.56 17.66 -8.02
C LYS A 18 -6.44 17.25 -6.87
N GLU A 19 -7.24 16.22 -7.07
CA GLU A 19 -8.08 15.63 -6.04
C GLU A 19 -7.20 15.26 -4.86
N VAL A 20 -7.36 15.95 -3.74
CA VAL A 20 -6.61 15.68 -2.50
C VAL A 20 -7.29 14.48 -1.86
N ILE A 21 -6.66 13.32 -1.98
CA ILE A 21 -7.12 12.10 -1.32
C ILE A 21 -6.80 12.20 0.17
N GLU A 22 -7.85 12.32 0.99
CA GLU A 22 -7.71 12.33 2.44
C GLU A 22 -7.54 10.91 3.00
N PRO A 23 -6.80 10.73 4.12
CA PRO A 23 -6.68 9.43 4.77
C PRO A 23 -8.02 8.99 5.37
N LEU A 24 -8.42 7.74 5.13
CA LEU A 24 -9.63 7.12 5.71
C LEU A 24 -9.56 7.05 7.24
N ALA A 25 -8.37 6.93 7.79
CA ALA A 25 -8.10 6.98 9.22
C ALA A 25 -6.73 7.59 9.49
N ILE A 26 -6.63 8.36 10.58
CA ILE A 26 -5.35 8.81 11.13
C ILE A 26 -4.95 7.80 12.19
N THR A 27 -3.86 7.10 11.95
CA THR A 27 -3.35 6.05 12.84
C THR A 27 -2.06 6.50 13.52
N PRO A 28 -1.71 5.96 14.71
CA PRO A 28 -0.50 6.35 15.44
C PRO A 28 0.80 6.14 14.66
N SER A 29 0.88 5.10 13.83
CA SER A 29 2.07 4.82 13.01
C SER A 29 2.08 5.52 11.65
N GLY A 30 0.95 6.09 11.23
CA GLY A 30 0.72 6.58 9.88
C GLY A 30 0.50 5.49 8.83
N TRP A 31 0.52 4.22 9.22
CA TRP A 31 0.17 3.07 8.39
C TRP A 31 -1.27 2.61 8.67
N PRO A 32 -1.93 1.85 7.76
CA PRO A 32 -3.21 1.24 8.06
C PRO A 32 -3.13 0.33 9.28
N GLU A 33 -3.99 0.56 10.24
CA GLU A 33 -4.02 -0.19 11.51
C GLU A 33 -5.44 -0.46 11.97
N ALA A 34 -5.64 -1.61 12.64
CA ALA A 34 -6.89 -1.91 13.31
C ALA A 34 -6.69 -2.85 14.50
N ILE A 35 -7.62 -2.80 15.46
CA ILE A 35 -7.70 -3.73 16.59
C ILE A 35 -8.79 -4.75 16.31
N PHE A 36 -8.44 -6.02 16.39
CA PHE A 36 -9.37 -7.14 16.27
C PHE A 36 -9.69 -7.69 17.65
N LYS A 37 -10.88 -7.42 18.15
CA LYS A 37 -11.34 -7.85 19.47
C LYS A 37 -11.53 -9.36 19.55
N ASN A 38 -10.93 -9.98 20.57
CA ASN A 38 -11.03 -11.41 20.83
C ASN A 38 -10.64 -12.32 19.62
N LYS A 39 -9.78 -11.82 18.73
CA LYS A 39 -9.27 -12.61 17.61
C LYS A 39 -7.82 -13.03 17.86
N SER A 40 -7.54 -14.31 17.64
CA SER A 40 -6.17 -14.82 17.76
C SER A 40 -5.33 -14.41 16.55
N ARG A 41 -4.02 -14.27 16.77
CA ARG A 41 -3.06 -14.02 15.67
C ARG A 41 -3.10 -15.12 14.61
N LYS A 42 -3.24 -16.39 15.04
CA LYS A 42 -3.34 -17.54 14.14
C LYS A 42 -4.53 -17.39 13.17
N SER A 43 -5.73 -17.12 13.70
CA SER A 43 -6.93 -16.95 12.86
C SER A 43 -6.81 -15.78 11.89
N LEU A 44 -6.18 -14.67 12.32
CA LEU A 44 -5.96 -13.53 11.46
C LEU A 44 -4.86 -13.79 10.41
N SER A 45 -3.80 -14.52 10.78
CA SER A 45 -2.77 -14.96 9.83
C SER A 45 -3.38 -15.77 8.68
N GLU A 46 -4.20 -16.75 9.00
CA GLU A 46 -4.93 -17.55 8.01
C GLU A 46 -5.85 -16.65 7.13
N THR A 47 -6.54 -15.67 7.74
CA THR A 47 -7.39 -14.71 7.00
C THR A 47 -6.58 -13.89 6.00
N PHE A 48 -5.42 -13.35 6.41
CA PHE A 48 -4.57 -12.56 5.53
C PHE A 48 -3.85 -13.39 4.47
N ALA A 49 -3.46 -14.62 4.78
CA ALA A 49 -2.92 -15.56 3.78
C ALA A 49 -3.95 -15.84 2.68
N VAL A 50 -5.21 -16.07 3.05
CA VAL A 50 -6.31 -16.23 2.07
C VAL A 50 -6.52 -14.94 1.27
N ALA A 51 -6.43 -13.76 1.90
CA ALA A 51 -6.54 -12.48 1.19
C ALA A 51 -5.45 -12.31 0.14
N CYS A 52 -4.19 -12.62 0.47
CA CYS A 52 -3.07 -12.61 -0.48
C CYS A 52 -3.31 -13.55 -1.67
N ALA A 53 -3.76 -14.77 -1.40
CA ALA A 53 -4.06 -15.74 -2.45
C ALA A 53 -5.19 -15.25 -3.39
N LYS A 54 -6.22 -14.59 -2.84
CA LYS A 54 -7.34 -14.03 -3.64
C LYS A 54 -6.91 -12.94 -4.61
N ILE A 55 -5.93 -12.13 -4.26
CA ILE A 55 -5.38 -11.10 -5.16
C ILE A 55 -4.29 -11.64 -6.09
N GLY A 56 -4.01 -12.95 -6.06
CA GLY A 56 -2.98 -13.57 -6.88
C GLY A 56 -1.56 -13.31 -6.41
N ALA A 57 -1.37 -12.83 -5.17
CA ALA A 57 -0.06 -12.62 -4.58
C ALA A 57 0.54 -13.94 -4.08
N THR A 58 1.86 -14.03 -4.12
CA THR A 58 2.60 -15.18 -3.57
C THR A 58 2.89 -14.96 -2.10
N ILE A 59 2.53 -15.90 -1.23
CA ILE A 59 2.86 -15.85 0.19
C ILE A 59 4.36 -16.13 0.35
N VAL A 60 5.10 -15.13 0.86
CA VAL A 60 6.55 -15.19 1.09
C VAL A 60 6.88 -15.58 2.53
N GLU A 61 6.04 -15.15 3.47
CA GLU A 61 6.16 -15.47 4.89
C GLU A 61 4.77 -15.62 5.49
N GLU A 62 4.54 -16.69 6.25
CA GLU A 62 3.34 -16.90 7.04
C GLU A 62 3.72 -17.39 8.42
N SER A 63 3.32 -16.64 9.44
CA SER A 63 3.50 -16.97 10.84
C SER A 63 2.38 -16.33 11.67
N GLU A 64 2.23 -16.71 12.92
CA GLU A 64 1.27 -16.04 13.81
C GLU A 64 1.58 -14.54 14.05
N ALA A 65 2.81 -14.12 13.82
CA ALA A 65 3.23 -12.73 14.03
C ALA A 65 3.19 -11.90 12.74
N ARG A 66 3.22 -12.55 11.57
CA ARG A 66 3.36 -11.85 10.30
C ARG A 66 2.87 -12.68 9.12
N VAL A 67 2.20 -12.01 8.19
CA VAL A 67 1.96 -12.52 6.84
C VAL A 67 2.57 -11.52 5.87
N LYS A 68 3.42 -11.98 4.96
CA LYS A 68 4.04 -11.18 3.91
C LYS A 68 3.78 -11.81 2.57
N CYS A 69 3.32 -11.00 1.62
CA CYS A 69 2.98 -11.43 0.28
C CYS A 69 3.71 -10.59 -0.76
N ASP A 70 4.13 -11.24 -1.83
CA ASP A 70 4.70 -10.62 -3.02
C ASP A 70 3.59 -10.46 -4.05
N GLU A 71 3.25 -9.23 -4.39
CA GLU A 71 2.18 -8.91 -5.34
C GLU A 71 2.65 -9.15 -6.77
N ASN A 72 1.78 -9.74 -7.58
CA ASN A 72 2.05 -9.91 -9.00
C ASN A 72 1.82 -8.60 -9.76
N ILE A 73 2.84 -7.74 -9.80
CA ILE A 73 2.80 -6.44 -10.47
C ILE A 73 3.01 -6.55 -11.97
N SER A 74 2.29 -5.72 -12.74
CA SER A 74 2.42 -5.68 -14.19
C SER A 74 3.80 -5.20 -14.66
N GLU A 75 4.20 -5.60 -15.87
CA GLU A 75 5.46 -5.14 -16.45
C GLU A 75 5.54 -3.62 -16.61
N GLY A 76 4.41 -2.93 -16.79
CA GLY A 76 4.35 -1.47 -16.80
C GLY A 76 4.77 -0.86 -15.46
N VAL A 77 4.26 -1.42 -14.35
CA VAL A 77 4.63 -0.99 -12.99
C VAL A 77 6.09 -1.30 -12.70
N LYS A 78 6.59 -2.47 -13.13
CA LYS A 78 8.01 -2.83 -13.01
C LYS A 78 8.91 -1.87 -13.79
N SER A 79 8.53 -1.50 -15.01
CA SER A 79 9.28 -0.55 -15.84
C SER A 79 9.36 0.82 -15.18
N TRP A 80 8.25 1.30 -14.62
CA TRP A 80 8.20 2.55 -13.86
C TRP A 80 9.06 2.48 -12.60
N GLY A 81 8.98 1.38 -11.84
CA GLY A 81 9.81 1.15 -10.66
C GLY A 81 11.32 1.15 -10.99
N ARG A 82 11.72 0.54 -12.11
CA ARG A 82 13.13 0.60 -12.60
C ARG A 82 13.56 2.03 -12.88
N ALA A 83 12.72 2.84 -13.50
CA ALA A 83 13.06 4.23 -13.82
C ALA A 83 13.26 5.11 -12.57
N PHE A 84 12.48 4.88 -11.51
CA PHE A 84 12.51 5.74 -10.31
C PHE A 84 13.39 5.21 -9.18
N LEU A 85 13.56 3.89 -9.06
CA LEU A 85 14.30 3.29 -7.94
C LEU A 85 15.69 2.78 -8.36
N GLY A 86 15.90 2.53 -9.64
CA GLY A 86 17.07 1.84 -10.12
C GLY A 86 17.75 2.48 -11.32
N THR A 87 18.89 1.93 -11.66
CA THR A 87 19.52 2.06 -12.97
C THR A 87 18.95 0.96 -13.85
N GLY A 88 18.89 1.15 -15.18
CA GLY A 88 18.32 0.20 -16.14
C GLY A 88 18.85 -1.24 -16.14
N HIS A 89 19.71 -1.59 -15.19
CA HIS A 89 20.34 -2.90 -15.00
C HIS A 89 19.78 -3.69 -13.81
N SER A 90 18.76 -3.21 -13.13
CA SER A 90 18.14 -3.91 -12.01
C SER A 90 17.15 -4.96 -12.51
N SER A 91 17.33 -6.20 -12.12
CA SER A 91 16.61 -7.34 -12.68
C SER A 91 15.27 -7.63 -12.00
N ASP A 92 15.17 -7.50 -10.69
CA ASP A 92 14.00 -7.97 -9.96
C ASP A 92 13.36 -6.86 -9.12
N ILE A 93 12.13 -6.50 -9.50
CA ILE A 93 11.26 -5.59 -8.75
C ILE A 93 10.14 -6.40 -8.14
N HIS A 94 9.99 -6.28 -6.84
CA HIS A 94 8.92 -6.88 -6.06
C HIS A 94 8.10 -5.81 -5.37
N ALA A 95 6.78 -6.00 -5.32
CA ALA A 95 5.88 -5.22 -4.50
C ALA A 95 5.38 -6.11 -3.36
N TYR A 96 5.53 -5.64 -2.14
CA TYR A 96 5.16 -6.41 -0.96
C TYR A 96 4.04 -5.73 -0.19
N ILE A 97 3.11 -6.55 0.28
CA ILE A 97 2.20 -6.21 1.36
C ILE A 97 2.52 -7.08 2.56
N GLN A 98 2.58 -6.49 3.75
CA GLN A 98 2.89 -7.19 4.98
C GLN A 98 1.89 -6.81 6.08
N PHE A 99 1.31 -7.82 6.70
CA PHE A 99 0.45 -7.71 7.87
C PHE A 99 1.25 -8.11 9.11
N ASN A 100 1.49 -7.16 10.01
CA ASN A 100 2.08 -7.41 11.32
C ASN A 100 0.97 -7.65 12.34
N LEU A 101 1.02 -8.78 13.05
CA LEU A 101 0.01 -9.20 14.02
C LEU A 101 0.60 -9.13 15.43
N ILE A 102 0.22 -8.11 16.17
CA ILE A 102 0.76 -7.81 17.49
C ILE A 102 -0.28 -8.19 18.54
N LYS A 103 0.06 -9.14 19.42
CA LYS A 103 -0.83 -9.54 20.52
C LYS A 103 -0.97 -8.43 21.55
N ARG A 104 -2.20 -8.09 21.91
CA ARG A 104 -2.54 -7.14 22.98
C ARG A 104 -3.61 -7.73 23.90
N GLY A 105 -3.18 -8.50 24.89
CA GLY A 105 -4.10 -9.24 25.77
C GLY A 105 -4.92 -10.27 25.00
N ALA A 106 -6.26 -10.15 25.03
CA ALA A 106 -7.17 -10.98 24.26
C ALA A 106 -7.33 -10.54 22.80
N ASP A 107 -6.89 -9.31 22.49
CA ASP A 107 -7.03 -8.68 21.19
C ASP A 107 -5.77 -8.85 20.34
N THR A 108 -5.90 -8.63 19.05
CA THR A 108 -4.78 -8.55 18.12
C THR A 108 -4.80 -7.20 17.41
N HIS A 109 -3.72 -6.45 17.52
CA HIS A 109 -3.47 -5.25 16.74
C HIS A 109 -2.81 -5.64 15.43
N VAL A 110 -3.36 -5.18 14.31
CA VAL A 110 -2.83 -5.42 12.98
C VAL A 110 -2.37 -4.10 12.37
N GLN A 111 -1.18 -4.12 11.78
CA GLN A 111 -0.61 -3.02 11.01
C GLN A 111 -0.28 -3.53 9.61
N VAL A 112 -0.60 -2.75 8.58
CA VAL A 112 -0.31 -3.10 7.18
C VAL A 112 0.80 -2.21 6.64
N LEU A 113 1.82 -2.81 6.05
CA LEU A 113 2.93 -2.12 5.39
C LEU A 113 2.94 -2.47 3.91
N ASN A 114 3.12 -1.47 3.05
CA ASN A 114 3.22 -1.63 1.60
C ASN A 114 4.52 -1.01 1.10
N TRP A 115 5.30 -1.75 0.30
CA TRP A 115 6.51 -1.19 -0.29
C TRP A 115 6.89 -1.89 -1.59
N MET A 116 7.65 -1.18 -2.41
CA MET A 116 8.35 -1.77 -3.54
C MET A 116 9.83 -1.96 -3.18
N GLN A 117 10.38 -3.06 -3.63
CA GLN A 117 11.77 -3.42 -3.39
C GLN A 117 12.45 -3.78 -4.70
N LEU A 118 13.69 -3.33 -4.83
CA LEU A 118 14.53 -3.54 -5.98
C LEU A 118 15.88 -4.08 -5.54
N GLN A 119 16.33 -5.17 -6.18
CA GLN A 119 17.69 -5.66 -5.99
C GLN A 119 18.63 -5.02 -7.00
N MET A 120 19.64 -4.33 -6.50
CA MET A 120 20.68 -3.70 -7.31
C MET A 120 21.78 -4.70 -7.68
N PRO A 121 22.53 -4.48 -8.79
CA PRO A 121 23.77 -5.20 -9.05
C PRO A 121 24.71 -5.09 -7.84
N GLY A 122 25.23 -6.23 -7.37
CA GLY A 122 26.02 -6.28 -6.14
C GLY A 122 25.23 -6.63 -4.87
N GLY A 123 23.93 -6.94 -4.99
CA GLY A 123 23.12 -7.47 -3.90
C GLY A 123 22.52 -6.41 -2.97
N GLN A 124 22.75 -5.13 -3.21
CA GLN A 124 22.11 -4.06 -2.45
C GLN A 124 20.61 -4.03 -2.72
N ILE A 125 19.83 -3.81 -1.67
CA ILE A 125 18.37 -3.67 -1.74
C ILE A 125 18.01 -2.19 -1.60
N ARG A 126 17.22 -1.69 -2.56
CA ARG A 126 16.51 -0.41 -2.43
C ARG A 126 15.05 -0.66 -2.17
N ARG A 127 14.50 0.07 -1.19
CA ARG A 127 13.10 0.00 -0.80
C ARG A 127 12.44 1.37 -0.90
N LYS A 128 11.23 1.41 -1.41
CA LYS A 128 10.34 2.57 -1.44
C LYS A 128 9.04 2.20 -0.77
N ASP A 129 8.75 2.82 0.36
CA ASP A 129 7.48 2.63 1.06
C ASP A 129 6.36 3.42 0.36
N TYR A 130 5.18 2.81 0.26
CA TYR A 130 3.96 3.42 -0.26
C TYR A 130 3.04 3.80 0.90
N ASN A 131 3.48 4.77 1.69
CA ASN A 131 2.72 5.28 2.83
C ASN A 131 2.01 6.59 2.46
N THR A 132 1.00 6.50 1.60
CA THR A 132 0.15 7.62 1.20
C THR A 132 -1.32 7.24 1.30
N PRO A 133 -2.24 8.20 1.46
CA PRO A 133 -3.68 7.91 1.51
C PRO A 133 -4.18 7.08 0.32
N TYR A 134 -3.62 7.29 -0.86
CA TYR A 134 -3.97 6.55 -2.07
C TYR A 134 -3.82 5.03 -1.92
N TYR A 135 -2.72 4.57 -1.31
CA TYR A 135 -2.46 3.15 -1.08
C TYR A 135 -3.02 2.65 0.26
N ASN A 136 -3.06 3.53 1.26
CA ASN A 136 -3.44 3.15 2.61
C ASN A 136 -4.95 3.02 2.78
N ASN A 137 -5.76 3.79 2.05
CA ASN A 137 -7.20 3.79 2.23
C ASN A 137 -7.84 2.43 1.91
N ASP A 138 -7.39 1.75 0.86
CA ASP A 138 -7.90 0.43 0.50
C ASP A 138 -7.55 -0.62 1.57
N ALA A 139 -6.31 -0.59 2.06
CA ALA A 139 -5.88 -1.47 3.14
C ALA A 139 -6.62 -1.19 4.45
N GLN A 140 -6.84 0.08 4.80
CA GLN A 140 -7.59 0.48 5.98
C GLN A 140 -9.08 0.06 5.88
N ALA A 141 -9.69 0.29 4.71
CA ALA A 141 -11.06 -0.14 4.45
C ALA A 141 -11.19 -1.67 4.56
N TYR A 142 -10.25 -2.41 4.01
CA TYR A 142 -10.22 -3.86 4.13
C TYR A 142 -10.16 -4.33 5.59
N LEU A 143 -9.28 -3.74 6.41
CA LEU A 143 -9.22 -4.07 7.84
C LEU A 143 -10.57 -3.87 8.55
N TYR A 144 -11.29 -2.79 8.23
CA TYR A 144 -12.61 -2.53 8.82
C TYR A 144 -13.70 -3.50 8.31
N ILE A 145 -13.69 -3.83 7.02
CA ILE A 145 -14.62 -4.79 6.41
C ILE A 145 -14.53 -6.17 7.08
N ILE A 146 -13.33 -6.62 7.44
CA ILE A 146 -13.14 -7.92 8.10
C ILE A 146 -13.29 -7.87 9.62
N GLY A 147 -13.76 -6.74 10.18
CA GLY A 147 -14.12 -6.60 11.58
C GLY A 147 -13.07 -5.95 12.47
N GLY A 148 -12.05 -5.32 11.89
CA GLY A 148 -11.13 -4.46 12.62
C GLY A 148 -11.82 -3.19 13.12
N GLN A 149 -11.40 -2.72 14.28
CA GLN A 149 -11.88 -1.46 14.89
C GLN A 149 -10.76 -0.41 14.85
N PRO A 150 -11.09 0.89 14.85
CA PRO A 150 -10.10 1.95 14.97
C PRO A 150 -9.16 1.76 16.17
N VAL A 151 -7.91 2.19 16.01
CA VAL A 151 -6.85 2.16 17.04
C VAL A 151 -6.98 3.32 17.99
#